data_1f2c1df457e5c1415829042d09635c91
#
_entry.id   1f2c1df457e5c1415829042d09635c91
#
_cell.length_a   1.000
_cell.length_b   1.000
_cell.length_c   1.000
_cell.angle_alpha   90.00
_cell.angle_beta   90.00
_cell.angle_gamma   90.00
#
_symmetry.space_group_name_H-M   'P 1'
#
loop_
_entity.id
_entity.type
_entity.pdbx_description
1 polymer ?
#
loop_
_entity_poly.entity_id
_entity_poly.type
_entity_poly.pdbx_seq_one_letter_code
_entity_poly.pdbx_strand_id
1 'polypeptide(L)'
;TPKGLVKAGDIGTITYSRTNKDEDVGVYLEVLTASYTPNTNYDVTIDKGDFEIKKASIEGAVLTAVGGEWTYDGDAHAAKASLENASGYTIYYKTGNSEWTTAAPSVTNVAEGTVTVSVKADRYGYETLEADDITLKILPRDVTIQVTDAEKFFDKQDPAFSGTVSGLVKAGDIGTVTYFRENTAEEVGKYPEVLSADYTQNDNYTVYVKKGNFEIKTATMEGASLEAAG
;
A
#
# COMPACT_ATOMS: atom_id res chain seq x y z
N THR A 1 11.29 -33.21 46.85
CA THR A 1 11.89 -34.21 47.75
C THR A 1 11.79 -33.69 49.17
N PRO A 2 11.23 -34.46 50.14
CA PRO A 2 11.10 -34.05 51.51
C PRO A 2 12.50 -33.90 52.13
N LYS A 3 12.64 -32.90 53.03
CA LYS A 3 13.85 -32.66 53.81
C LYS A 3 13.51 -32.82 55.29
N GLY A 4 14.46 -33.23 56.12
CA GLY A 4 14.30 -33.28 57.57
C GLY A 4 13.62 -34.52 58.15
N LEU A 5 13.29 -35.54 57.33
CA LEU A 5 12.77 -36.81 57.82
C LEU A 5 13.86 -37.58 58.57
N VAL A 6 13.51 -38.10 59.74
CA VAL A 6 14.41 -38.98 60.52
C VAL A 6 14.51 -40.36 59.82
N LYS A 7 13.42 -40.88 59.32
CA LYS A 7 13.38 -42.13 58.56
C LYS A 7 12.59 -41.97 57.28
N ALA A 8 13.16 -42.48 56.18
CA ALA A 8 12.49 -42.51 54.89
C ALA A 8 11.18 -43.30 54.98
N GLY A 9 10.08 -42.73 54.47
CA GLY A 9 8.76 -43.34 54.45
C GLY A 9 7.85 -43.03 55.65
N ASP A 10 8.34 -42.30 56.67
CA ASP A 10 7.53 -41.92 57.83
C ASP A 10 6.26 -41.12 57.49
N ILE A 11 6.22 -40.43 56.37
CA ILE A 11 5.08 -39.66 55.89
C ILE A 11 4.45 -40.32 54.62
N GLY A 12 4.73 -41.61 54.42
CA GLY A 12 4.17 -42.37 53.29
C GLY A 12 4.64 -41.92 51.93
N THR A 13 3.85 -42.28 50.92
CA THR A 13 4.10 -41.85 49.53
C THR A 13 3.67 -40.41 49.37
N ILE A 14 4.54 -39.61 48.78
CA ILE A 14 4.24 -38.20 48.43
C ILE A 14 3.75 -38.16 47.01
N THR A 15 2.57 -37.55 46.82
CA THR A 15 2.03 -37.33 45.50
C THR A 15 1.97 -35.81 45.22
N TYR A 16 2.41 -35.39 44.05
CA TYR A 16 2.41 -34.00 43.63
C TYR A 16 1.23 -33.76 42.73
N SER A 17 0.60 -32.61 42.85
CA SER A 17 -0.56 -32.24 42.06
C SER A 17 -0.61 -30.73 41.80
N ARG A 18 -1.36 -30.34 40.80
CA ARG A 18 -1.75 -28.95 40.53
C ARG A 18 -3.16 -28.70 41.08
N THR A 19 -3.34 -27.66 41.86
CA THR A 19 -4.63 -27.34 42.50
C THR A 19 -5.61 -26.66 41.56
N ASN A 20 -5.15 -25.86 40.60
CA ASN A 20 -6.01 -25.31 39.55
C ASN A 20 -6.05 -26.22 38.32
N LYS A 21 -7.11 -26.07 37.51
CA LYS A 21 -7.36 -26.83 36.28
C LYS A 21 -7.32 -25.96 35.02
N ASP A 22 -6.93 -24.67 35.16
CA ASP A 22 -6.87 -23.76 34.04
C ASP A 22 -5.77 -24.20 33.05
N GLU A 23 -6.10 -24.13 31.76
CA GLU A 23 -5.20 -24.52 30.67
C GLU A 23 -4.87 -23.32 29.76
N ASP A 24 -5.20 -22.09 30.23
CA ASP A 24 -4.85 -20.88 29.51
C ASP A 24 -3.36 -20.54 29.65
N VAL A 25 -2.80 -19.88 28.65
CA VAL A 25 -1.43 -19.36 28.71
C VAL A 25 -1.29 -18.35 29.86
N GLY A 26 -0.33 -18.60 30.75
CA GLY A 26 -0.12 -17.74 31.91
C GLY A 26 0.72 -18.38 33.00
N VAL A 27 1.03 -17.58 34.02
CA VAL A 27 1.74 -18.02 35.23
C VAL A 27 0.72 -18.20 36.35
N TYR A 28 0.69 -19.38 36.94
CA TYR A 28 -0.20 -19.75 38.03
C TYR A 28 0.63 -19.90 39.31
N LEU A 29 0.54 -18.91 40.17
CA LEU A 29 1.31 -18.85 41.39
C LEU A 29 0.78 -19.83 42.46
N GLU A 30 1.70 -20.51 43.18
CA GLU A 30 1.43 -21.38 44.32
C GLU A 30 0.39 -22.52 44.07
N VAL A 31 0.29 -22.99 42.79
CA VAL A 31 -0.68 -24.01 42.43
C VAL A 31 -0.14 -25.45 42.46
N LEU A 32 1.18 -25.60 42.51
CA LEU A 32 1.80 -26.92 42.70
C LEU A 32 1.89 -27.24 44.19
N THR A 33 1.33 -28.39 44.58
CA THR A 33 1.26 -28.83 45.97
C THR A 33 1.61 -30.32 46.10
N ALA A 34 1.72 -30.77 47.31
CA ALA A 34 1.97 -32.19 47.65
C ALA A 34 0.93 -32.70 48.62
N SER A 35 0.63 -33.99 48.56
CA SER A 35 -0.09 -34.69 49.61
C SER A 35 0.80 -35.82 50.18
N TYR A 36 0.62 -36.11 51.42
CA TYR A 36 1.38 -37.06 52.18
C TYR A 36 0.50 -37.75 53.26
N THR A 37 0.97 -38.82 53.88
CA THR A 37 0.30 -39.43 55.03
C THR A 37 0.72 -38.70 56.33
N PRO A 38 -0.21 -38.02 57.05
CA PRO A 38 0.12 -37.32 58.28
C PRO A 38 0.77 -38.26 59.32
N ASN A 39 1.82 -37.75 60.00
CA ASN A 39 2.49 -38.45 61.07
C ASN A 39 2.70 -37.46 62.22
N THR A 40 2.17 -37.74 63.39
CA THR A 40 2.18 -36.84 64.54
C THR A 40 3.58 -36.49 65.08
N ASN A 41 4.62 -37.23 64.66
CA ASN A 41 6.00 -36.95 64.97
C ASN A 41 6.64 -35.85 64.12
N TYR A 42 5.90 -35.33 63.13
CA TYR A 42 6.41 -34.33 62.16
C TYR A 42 5.42 -33.19 62.00
N ASP A 43 5.96 -31.98 62.03
CA ASP A 43 5.28 -30.80 61.54
C ASP A 43 5.76 -30.56 60.10
N VAL A 44 4.86 -30.75 59.13
CA VAL A 44 5.21 -30.71 57.71
C VAL A 44 4.68 -29.45 57.09
N THR A 45 5.60 -28.63 56.59
CA THR A 45 5.30 -27.47 55.77
C THR A 45 5.39 -27.84 54.32
N ILE A 46 4.41 -27.42 53.53
CA ILE A 46 4.43 -27.60 52.07
C ILE A 46 4.74 -26.26 51.42
N ASP A 47 5.93 -26.13 50.88
CA ASP A 47 6.29 -25.03 50.02
C ASP A 47 5.66 -25.28 48.64
N LYS A 48 4.67 -24.43 48.29
CA LYS A 48 3.99 -24.52 47.03
C LYS A 48 4.85 -23.98 45.92
N GLY A 49 4.67 -24.48 44.70
CA GLY A 49 5.37 -24.04 43.49
C GLY A 49 4.44 -23.40 42.49
N ASP A 50 5.03 -22.68 41.57
CA ASP A 50 4.36 -22.06 40.45
C ASP A 50 4.31 -22.99 39.27
N PHE A 51 3.30 -22.79 38.40
CA PHE A 51 3.14 -23.51 37.14
C PHE A 51 2.93 -22.52 36.01
N GLU A 52 3.63 -22.71 34.91
CA GLU A 52 3.53 -21.83 33.75
C GLU A 52 3.05 -22.62 32.53
N ILE A 53 2.03 -22.10 31.85
CA ILE A 53 1.62 -22.53 30.50
C ILE A 53 2.11 -21.49 29.52
N LYS A 54 3.04 -21.87 28.66
CA LYS A 54 3.65 -21.00 27.66
C LYS A 54 2.89 -21.07 26.36
N LYS A 55 3.00 -20.00 25.54
CA LYS A 55 2.56 -20.02 24.15
C LYS A 55 3.30 -21.14 23.40
N ALA A 56 2.57 -21.84 22.54
CA ALA A 56 3.15 -22.83 21.64
C ALA A 56 3.70 -22.16 20.38
N SER A 57 4.76 -22.72 19.81
CA SER A 57 5.24 -22.36 18.47
C SER A 57 4.90 -23.47 17.48
N ILE A 58 4.74 -23.11 16.21
CA ILE A 58 4.62 -24.09 15.11
C ILE A 58 5.91 -24.03 14.31
N GLU A 59 6.67 -25.12 14.33
CA GLU A 59 7.93 -25.22 13.60
C GLU A 59 7.68 -25.07 12.10
N GLY A 60 8.47 -24.22 11.45
CA GLY A 60 8.36 -23.95 10.02
C GLY A 60 7.17 -23.07 9.60
N ALA A 61 6.39 -22.54 10.55
CA ALA A 61 5.35 -21.56 10.23
C ALA A 61 5.98 -20.25 9.70
N VAL A 62 5.54 -19.80 8.53
CA VAL A 62 6.05 -18.59 7.88
C VAL A 62 4.87 -17.71 7.48
N LEU A 63 4.87 -16.46 7.95
CA LEU A 63 4.00 -15.40 7.48
C LEU A 63 4.75 -14.56 6.45
N THR A 64 4.22 -14.47 5.24
CA THR A 64 4.78 -13.64 4.16
C THR A 64 3.81 -12.51 3.83
N ALA A 65 4.32 -11.29 3.66
CA ALA A 65 3.57 -10.14 3.19
C ALA A 65 4.16 -9.64 1.85
N VAL A 66 3.28 -9.16 0.96
CA VAL A 66 3.65 -8.66 -0.37
C VAL A 66 2.95 -7.34 -0.63
N GLY A 67 3.75 -6.31 -0.90
CA GLY A 67 3.35 -5.01 -1.41
C GLY A 67 3.84 -4.79 -2.83
N GLY A 68 3.99 -3.52 -3.24
CA GLY A 68 4.55 -3.18 -4.55
C GLY A 68 4.36 -1.72 -4.94
N GLU A 69 4.86 -1.41 -6.13
CA GLU A 69 4.63 -0.15 -6.82
C GLU A 69 3.90 -0.42 -8.14
N TRP A 70 2.87 0.36 -8.43
CA TRP A 70 2.05 0.21 -9.65
C TRP A 70 1.89 1.56 -10.34
N THR A 71 1.94 1.56 -11.66
CA THR A 71 1.55 2.73 -12.44
C THR A 71 0.03 2.90 -12.36
N TYR A 72 -0.44 4.12 -12.13
CA TYR A 72 -1.86 4.43 -12.04
C TYR A 72 -2.68 3.79 -13.17
N ASP A 73 -3.67 3.01 -12.80
CA ASP A 73 -4.61 2.30 -13.68
C ASP A 73 -6.08 2.49 -13.27
N GLY A 74 -6.31 3.24 -12.18
CA GLY A 74 -7.63 3.50 -11.63
C GLY A 74 -8.15 2.41 -10.68
N ASP A 75 -7.45 1.28 -10.57
CA ASP A 75 -7.79 0.18 -9.68
C ASP A 75 -7.13 0.29 -8.30
N ALA A 76 -7.71 -0.37 -7.31
CA ALA A 76 -7.15 -0.44 -5.96
C ALA A 76 -6.15 -1.60 -5.85
N HIS A 77 -4.92 -1.30 -5.41
CA HIS A 77 -3.85 -2.26 -5.18
C HIS A 77 -3.68 -2.51 -3.69
N ALA A 78 -4.06 -3.71 -3.24
CA ALA A 78 -4.07 -4.08 -1.83
C ALA A 78 -2.81 -4.85 -1.41
N ALA A 79 -2.45 -4.71 -0.13
CA ALA A 79 -1.49 -5.59 0.53
C ALA A 79 -1.98 -7.04 0.46
N LYS A 80 -1.06 -7.98 0.29
CA LYS A 80 -1.34 -9.43 0.33
C LYS A 80 -0.51 -10.06 1.43
N ALA A 81 -1.08 -11.05 2.11
CA ALA A 81 -0.35 -11.87 3.06
C ALA A 81 -0.74 -13.34 2.90
N SER A 82 0.20 -14.21 3.13
CA SER A 82 0.00 -15.66 3.14
C SER A 82 0.71 -16.31 4.32
N LEU A 83 0.11 -17.37 4.83
CA LEU A 83 0.65 -18.15 5.93
C LEU A 83 0.92 -19.57 5.43
N GLU A 84 2.16 -20.04 5.61
CA GLU A 84 2.59 -21.38 5.25
C GLU A 84 2.87 -22.22 6.50
N ASN A 85 2.65 -23.53 6.40
CA ASN A 85 2.89 -24.54 7.45
C ASN A 85 2.18 -24.27 8.79
N ALA A 86 1.13 -23.42 8.80
CA ALA A 86 0.33 -23.14 9.98
C ALA A 86 -1.14 -22.88 9.60
N SER A 87 -2.05 -23.10 10.54
CA SER A 87 -3.48 -22.89 10.37
C SER A 87 -4.13 -22.33 11.63
N GLY A 88 -5.33 -21.77 11.49
CA GLY A 88 -6.09 -21.24 12.61
C GLY A 88 -5.61 -19.89 13.16
N TYR A 89 -4.68 -19.22 12.48
CA TYR A 89 -4.28 -17.85 12.74
C TYR A 89 -5.21 -16.87 12.03
N THR A 90 -5.38 -15.71 12.63
CA THR A 90 -6.02 -14.54 11.99
C THR A 90 -4.92 -13.57 11.59
N ILE A 91 -4.91 -13.13 10.31
CA ILE A 91 -3.96 -12.16 9.79
C ILE A 91 -4.50 -10.75 10.05
N TYR A 92 -3.63 -9.89 10.54
CA TYR A 92 -3.89 -8.49 10.83
C TYR A 92 -2.91 -7.59 10.09
N TYR A 93 -3.42 -6.43 9.68
CA TYR A 93 -2.68 -5.37 9.00
C TYR A 93 -2.73 -4.08 9.82
N LYS A 94 -1.69 -3.27 9.68
CA LYS A 94 -1.59 -1.96 10.31
C LYS A 94 -0.84 -1.00 9.40
N THR A 95 -1.30 0.24 9.29
CA THR A 95 -0.62 1.32 8.57
C THR A 95 -0.23 2.42 9.55
N GLY A 96 1.05 2.79 9.59
CA GLY A 96 1.55 3.80 10.52
C GLY A 96 1.15 3.53 11.98
N ASN A 97 0.49 4.49 12.61
CA ASN A 97 0.03 4.39 14.01
C ASN A 97 -1.44 3.97 14.16
N SER A 98 -2.06 3.41 13.10
CA SER A 98 -3.45 2.92 13.18
C SER A 98 -3.57 1.69 14.10
N GLU A 99 -4.80 1.32 14.43
CA GLU A 99 -5.09 0.03 15.09
C GLU A 99 -4.93 -1.14 14.11
N TRP A 100 -4.68 -2.33 14.66
CA TRP A 100 -4.65 -3.56 13.87
C TRP A 100 -6.04 -3.95 13.37
N THR A 101 -6.14 -4.29 12.10
CA THR A 101 -7.39 -4.70 11.44
C THR A 101 -7.19 -5.92 10.56
N THR A 102 -8.24 -6.67 10.30
CA THR A 102 -8.23 -7.80 9.35
C THR A 102 -8.42 -7.38 7.89
N ALA A 103 -8.81 -6.11 7.65
CA ALA A 103 -8.95 -5.56 6.32
C ALA A 103 -7.57 -5.21 5.75
N ALA A 104 -7.22 -5.79 4.61
CA ALA A 104 -5.98 -5.46 3.93
C ALA A 104 -6.04 -4.02 3.40
N PRO A 105 -5.07 -3.14 3.72
CA PRO A 105 -5.02 -1.79 3.19
C PRO A 105 -4.71 -1.81 1.70
N SER A 106 -5.20 -0.80 0.98
CA SER A 106 -4.96 -0.62 -0.45
C SER A 106 -4.69 0.83 -0.78
N VAL A 107 -4.05 1.07 -1.93
CA VAL A 107 -3.82 2.39 -2.52
C VAL A 107 -4.39 2.42 -3.94
N THR A 108 -4.91 3.57 -4.37
CA THR A 108 -5.53 3.77 -5.70
C THR A 108 -4.92 4.97 -6.43
N ASN A 109 -4.49 6.00 -5.69
CA ASN A 109 -4.06 7.28 -6.25
C ASN A 109 -2.64 7.64 -5.83
N VAL A 110 -1.95 8.39 -6.68
CA VAL A 110 -0.59 8.92 -6.40
C VAL A 110 -0.55 9.79 -5.15
N ALA A 111 -1.61 10.57 -4.90
CA ALA A 111 -1.72 11.46 -3.73
C ALA A 111 -1.67 10.74 -2.38
N GLU A 112 -1.92 9.42 -2.33
CA GLU A 112 -1.80 8.63 -1.11
C GLU A 112 -0.34 8.43 -0.66
N GLY A 113 0.62 8.67 -1.57
CA GLY A 113 2.04 8.54 -1.31
C GLY A 113 2.48 7.09 -1.13
N THR A 114 3.56 6.89 -0.38
CA THR A 114 4.02 5.55 0.01
C THR A 114 3.38 5.16 1.33
N VAL A 115 2.60 4.10 1.33
CA VAL A 115 1.95 3.54 2.52
C VAL A 115 2.74 2.33 3.01
N THR A 116 3.29 2.42 4.22
CA THR A 116 3.96 1.28 4.88
C THR A 116 2.91 0.46 5.63
N VAL A 117 2.96 -0.85 5.46
CA VAL A 117 2.03 -1.82 6.05
C VAL A 117 2.81 -2.84 6.85
N SER A 118 2.51 -2.93 8.15
CA SER A 118 2.96 -4.01 9.02
C SER A 118 1.92 -5.13 9.04
N VAL A 119 2.39 -6.38 9.05
CA VAL A 119 1.51 -7.56 9.00
C VAL A 119 1.90 -8.54 10.10
N LYS A 120 0.90 -9.02 10.84
CA LYS A 120 1.07 -10.08 11.82
C LYS A 120 -0.04 -11.12 11.72
N ALA A 121 0.20 -12.29 12.28
CA ALA A 121 -0.82 -13.31 12.44
C ALA A 121 -0.88 -13.77 13.90
N ASP A 122 -2.07 -13.75 14.49
CA ASP A 122 -2.31 -14.13 15.88
C ASP A 122 -3.22 -15.36 15.94
N ARG A 123 -2.87 -16.27 16.87
CA ARG A 123 -3.69 -17.39 17.25
C ARG A 123 -3.64 -17.56 18.78
N TYR A 124 -4.80 -17.76 19.40
CA TYR A 124 -4.85 -17.96 20.85
C TYR A 124 -4.00 -19.19 21.27
N GLY A 125 -3.18 -18.98 22.29
CA GLY A 125 -2.29 -20.02 22.81
C GLY A 125 -0.99 -20.24 22.02
N TYR A 126 -0.76 -19.48 20.95
CA TYR A 126 0.42 -19.58 20.10
C TYR A 126 1.21 -18.29 20.04
N GLU A 127 2.48 -18.40 19.66
CA GLU A 127 3.30 -17.23 19.38
C GLU A 127 2.74 -16.45 18.17
N THR A 128 2.79 -15.11 18.26
CA THR A 128 2.47 -14.23 17.14
C THR A 128 3.51 -14.41 16.04
N LEU A 129 3.06 -14.53 14.80
CA LEU A 129 3.93 -14.51 13.63
C LEU A 129 3.93 -13.10 13.07
N GLU A 130 5.10 -12.60 12.69
CA GLU A 130 5.29 -11.28 12.09
C GLU A 130 5.98 -11.43 10.74
N ALA A 131 5.57 -10.62 9.77
CA ALA A 131 6.26 -10.47 8.48
C ALA A 131 7.05 -9.16 8.48
N ASP A 132 8.02 -9.06 7.56
CA ASP A 132 8.68 -7.78 7.29
C ASP A 132 7.66 -6.75 6.80
N ASP A 133 7.88 -5.47 7.15
CA ASP A 133 7.06 -4.37 6.66
C ASP A 133 7.13 -4.29 5.14
N ILE A 134 5.99 -4.04 4.53
CA ILE A 134 5.86 -3.86 3.08
C ILE A 134 5.41 -2.44 2.74
N THR A 135 5.57 -2.04 1.48
CA THR A 135 5.09 -0.75 0.99
C THR A 135 4.12 -0.91 -0.18
N LEU A 136 3.14 0.00 -0.22
CA LEU A 136 2.21 0.16 -1.33
C LEU A 136 2.40 1.56 -1.90
N LYS A 137 2.48 1.71 -3.23
CA LYS A 137 2.64 3.01 -3.87
C LYS A 137 2.08 3.01 -5.28
N ILE A 138 1.39 4.10 -5.64
CA ILE A 138 0.99 4.37 -7.02
C ILE A 138 1.97 5.36 -7.63
N LEU A 139 2.44 5.05 -8.82
CA LEU A 139 3.28 5.93 -9.64
C LEU A 139 2.41 6.63 -10.68
N PRO A 140 2.70 7.90 -11.04
CA PRO A 140 1.95 8.59 -12.07
C PRO A 140 2.07 7.89 -13.42
N ARG A 141 0.99 7.96 -14.20
CA ARG A 141 0.92 7.41 -15.56
C ARG A 141 1.23 8.49 -16.57
N ASP A 142 2.03 8.15 -17.57
CA ASP A 142 2.37 9.07 -18.66
C ASP A 142 1.18 9.29 -19.59
N VAL A 143 0.90 10.57 -19.88
CA VAL A 143 -0.11 11.03 -20.83
C VAL A 143 0.59 11.92 -21.85
N THR A 144 0.27 11.74 -23.12
CA THR A 144 0.75 12.61 -24.19
C THR A 144 -0.43 13.36 -24.79
N ILE A 145 -0.32 14.72 -24.85
CA ILE A 145 -1.16 15.60 -25.63
C ILE A 145 -0.35 15.95 -26.89
N GLN A 146 -0.76 15.45 -28.05
CA GLN A 146 -0.14 15.77 -29.33
C GLN A 146 -0.97 16.87 -30.00
N VAL A 147 -0.42 18.08 -30.09
CA VAL A 147 -1.05 19.19 -30.80
C VAL A 147 -0.84 19.02 -32.30
N THR A 148 -1.91 19.21 -33.06
CA THR A 148 -1.87 19.08 -34.53
C THR A 148 -1.33 20.36 -35.14
N ASP A 149 -0.45 20.22 -36.16
CA ASP A 149 0.01 21.36 -36.94
C ASP A 149 -1.18 22.07 -37.63
N ALA A 150 -1.10 23.37 -37.76
CA ALA A 150 -2.13 24.16 -38.41
C ALA A 150 -1.56 25.24 -39.33
N GLU A 151 -2.39 25.77 -40.23
CA GLU A 151 -2.00 26.79 -41.18
C GLU A 151 -3.14 27.78 -41.42
N LYS A 152 -2.78 29.00 -41.85
CA LYS A 152 -3.73 29.96 -42.37
C LYS A 152 -3.11 30.73 -43.54
N PHE A 153 -3.93 31.42 -44.31
CA PHE A 153 -3.46 32.42 -45.25
C PHE A 153 -3.28 33.77 -44.51
N PHE A 154 -2.36 34.58 -45.01
CA PHE A 154 -2.15 35.94 -44.54
C PHE A 154 -3.49 36.69 -44.47
N ASP A 155 -3.66 37.57 -43.47
CA ASP A 155 -4.86 38.35 -43.20
C ASP A 155 -6.16 37.57 -42.96
N LYS A 156 -6.05 36.28 -42.59
CA LYS A 156 -7.17 35.43 -42.14
C LYS A 156 -7.07 35.22 -40.63
N GLN A 157 -8.21 34.91 -40.00
CA GLN A 157 -8.24 34.50 -38.61
C GLN A 157 -7.60 33.11 -38.41
N ASP A 158 -7.08 32.88 -37.24
CA ASP A 158 -6.57 31.55 -36.84
C ASP A 158 -7.70 30.53 -36.92
N PRO A 159 -7.44 29.32 -37.42
CA PRO A 159 -8.39 28.23 -37.38
C PRO A 159 -8.59 27.76 -35.95
N ALA A 160 -9.63 26.97 -35.70
CA ALA A 160 -9.73 26.22 -34.47
C ALA A 160 -8.59 25.20 -34.41
N PHE A 161 -7.76 25.30 -33.35
CA PHE A 161 -6.68 24.35 -33.13
C PHE A 161 -7.20 23.05 -32.53
N SER A 162 -6.49 21.97 -32.76
CA SER A 162 -6.90 20.63 -32.33
C SER A 162 -5.69 19.77 -31.95
N GLY A 163 -5.95 18.62 -31.37
CA GLY A 163 -4.93 17.65 -31.02
C GLY A 163 -5.55 16.33 -30.58
N THR A 164 -4.69 15.41 -30.15
CA THR A 164 -5.10 14.13 -29.61
C THR A 164 -4.49 13.91 -28.22
N VAL A 165 -5.22 13.21 -27.36
CA VAL A 165 -4.76 12.84 -26.01
C VAL A 165 -4.67 11.32 -25.96
N SER A 166 -3.55 10.81 -25.46
CA SER A 166 -3.33 9.37 -25.29
C SER A 166 -2.72 9.05 -23.94
N GLY A 167 -3.02 7.88 -23.39
CA GLY A 167 -2.49 7.41 -22.10
C GLY A 167 -3.44 7.59 -20.91
N LEU A 168 -4.56 8.30 -21.04
CA LEU A 168 -5.55 8.43 -19.97
C LEU A 168 -6.20 7.09 -19.63
N VAL A 169 -6.41 6.85 -18.33
CA VAL A 169 -7.21 5.73 -17.82
C VAL A 169 -8.69 6.01 -18.07
N LYS A 170 -9.13 7.23 -17.81
CA LYS A 170 -10.52 7.64 -18.04
C LYS A 170 -10.57 8.98 -18.76
N ALA A 171 -11.42 9.05 -19.77
CA ALA A 171 -11.67 10.30 -20.49
C ALA A 171 -12.13 11.41 -19.51
N GLY A 172 -11.52 12.59 -19.62
CA GLY A 172 -11.84 13.74 -18.78
C GLY A 172 -11.05 13.85 -17.47
N ASP A 173 -10.16 12.91 -17.14
CA ASP A 173 -9.35 12.96 -15.91
C ASP A 173 -8.43 14.18 -15.83
N ILE A 174 -8.07 14.78 -16.98
CA ILE A 174 -7.32 16.04 -17.08
C ILE A 174 -8.20 17.22 -17.53
N GLY A 175 -9.52 17.11 -17.35
CA GLY A 175 -10.49 18.13 -17.76
C GLY A 175 -10.66 18.25 -19.28
N THR A 176 -11.16 19.40 -19.72
CA THR A 176 -11.24 19.75 -21.14
C THR A 176 -9.89 20.29 -21.59
N VAL A 177 -9.31 19.67 -22.62
CA VAL A 177 -8.08 20.16 -23.24
C VAL A 177 -8.43 21.24 -24.25
N THR A 178 -7.81 22.43 -24.12
CA THR A 178 -7.96 23.55 -25.02
C THR A 178 -6.64 23.80 -25.74
N TYR A 179 -6.72 24.08 -27.05
CA TYR A 179 -5.54 24.27 -27.90
C TYR A 179 -5.42 25.73 -28.30
N PHE A 180 -4.20 26.27 -28.30
CA PHE A 180 -3.95 27.69 -28.57
C PHE A 180 -2.58 27.90 -29.20
N ARG A 181 -2.38 29.09 -29.78
CA ARG A 181 -1.09 29.55 -30.30
C ARG A 181 -0.41 30.48 -29.28
N GLU A 182 0.84 30.20 -28.96
CA GLU A 182 1.63 30.97 -27.98
C GLU A 182 2.14 32.29 -28.53
N ASN A 183 2.46 32.35 -29.84
CA ASN A 183 2.93 33.57 -30.46
C ASN A 183 1.79 34.40 -31.08
N THR A 184 2.05 35.68 -31.33
CA THR A 184 1.12 36.62 -31.94
C THR A 184 1.60 37.10 -33.31
N ALA A 185 2.57 36.45 -33.92
CA ALA A 185 3.10 36.82 -35.22
C ALA A 185 2.04 36.61 -36.32
N GLU A 186 1.90 37.62 -37.20
CA GLU A 186 0.95 37.61 -38.31
C GLU A 186 1.63 37.68 -39.69
N GLU A 187 2.95 37.67 -39.73
CA GLU A 187 3.73 37.69 -40.96
C GLU A 187 3.74 36.31 -41.63
N VAL A 188 3.87 36.29 -42.95
CA VAL A 188 4.04 35.06 -43.72
C VAL A 188 5.30 34.36 -43.27
N GLY A 189 5.18 33.08 -42.89
CA GLY A 189 6.31 32.30 -42.38
C GLY A 189 5.92 31.01 -41.70
N LYS A 190 6.94 30.20 -41.32
CA LYS A 190 6.79 29.00 -40.54
C LYS A 190 7.17 29.24 -39.09
N TYR A 191 6.33 28.84 -38.20
CA TYR A 191 6.47 29.04 -36.76
C TYR A 191 6.49 27.65 -36.09
N PRO A 192 7.68 27.10 -35.80
CA PRO A 192 7.80 25.79 -35.18
C PRO A 192 7.43 25.83 -33.71
N GLU A 193 6.75 24.78 -33.23
CA GLU A 193 6.43 24.54 -31.83
C GLU A 193 5.71 25.69 -31.11
N VAL A 194 4.83 26.40 -31.83
CA VAL A 194 4.06 27.52 -31.26
C VAL A 194 2.61 27.15 -30.90
N LEU A 195 2.14 26.01 -31.32
CA LEU A 195 0.83 25.53 -30.91
C LEU A 195 0.96 24.66 -29.66
N SER A 196 0.18 24.97 -28.64
CA SER A 196 0.23 24.34 -27.34
C SER A 196 -1.17 23.95 -26.84
N ALA A 197 -1.25 23.38 -25.64
CA ALA A 197 -2.51 22.98 -25.04
C ALA A 197 -2.53 23.26 -23.53
N ASP A 198 -3.69 23.68 -23.02
CA ASP A 198 -3.99 23.77 -21.61
C ASP A 198 -4.88 22.60 -21.19
N TYR A 199 -4.70 22.15 -19.95
CA TYR A 199 -5.42 21.05 -19.34
C TYR A 199 -5.50 21.24 -17.83
N THR A 200 -6.36 20.47 -17.15
CA THR A 200 -6.43 20.44 -15.69
C THR A 200 -5.41 19.45 -15.13
N GLN A 201 -4.53 19.95 -14.23
CA GLN A 201 -3.54 19.10 -13.56
C GLN A 201 -4.22 18.01 -12.74
N ASN A 202 -3.68 16.78 -12.81
CA ASN A 202 -4.10 15.64 -12.02
C ASN A 202 -2.85 14.84 -11.65
N ASP A 203 -2.59 14.67 -10.34
CA ASP A 203 -1.37 14.06 -9.80
C ASP A 203 -1.19 12.58 -10.21
N ASN A 204 -2.27 11.92 -10.63
CA ASN A 204 -2.22 10.56 -11.14
C ASN A 204 -1.54 10.46 -12.52
N TYR A 205 -1.24 11.60 -13.16
CA TYR A 205 -0.64 11.64 -14.49
C TYR A 205 0.56 12.56 -14.56
N THR A 206 1.55 12.14 -15.36
CA THR A 206 2.61 13.01 -15.90
C THR A 206 2.23 13.35 -17.33
N VAL A 207 1.90 14.61 -17.59
CA VAL A 207 1.40 15.06 -18.90
C VAL A 207 2.52 15.69 -19.71
N TYR A 208 2.72 15.19 -20.91
CA TYR A 208 3.66 15.70 -21.91
C TYR A 208 2.91 16.36 -23.05
N VAL A 209 3.04 17.67 -23.23
CA VAL A 209 2.50 18.39 -24.38
C VAL A 209 3.54 18.41 -25.48
N LYS A 210 3.25 17.72 -26.59
CA LYS A 210 4.01 17.82 -27.83
C LYS A 210 3.40 18.92 -28.69
N LYS A 211 4.11 20.02 -28.80
CA LYS A 211 3.68 21.22 -29.49
C LYS A 211 3.55 20.98 -31.00
N GLY A 212 2.61 21.71 -31.63
CA GLY A 212 2.42 21.72 -33.07
C GLY A 212 3.08 22.93 -33.73
N ASN A 213 3.28 22.86 -35.03
CA ASN A 213 3.79 23.94 -35.84
C ASN A 213 2.63 24.76 -36.44
N PHE A 214 2.89 26.05 -36.72
CA PHE A 214 1.96 26.92 -37.37
C PHE A 214 2.57 27.55 -38.61
N GLU A 215 1.84 27.61 -39.73
CA GLU A 215 2.30 28.25 -40.97
C GLU A 215 1.33 29.33 -41.41
N ILE A 216 1.85 30.52 -41.69
CA ILE A 216 1.10 31.60 -42.36
C ILE A 216 1.57 31.68 -43.82
N LYS A 217 0.69 31.30 -44.71
CA LYS A 217 0.91 31.29 -46.18
C LYS A 217 0.57 32.63 -46.81
N THR A 218 1.21 32.93 -47.93
CA THR A 218 0.87 34.09 -48.74
C THR A 218 -0.61 34.09 -49.14
N ALA A 219 -1.28 35.21 -49.07
CA ALA A 219 -2.65 35.35 -49.57
C ALA A 219 -2.66 35.17 -51.11
N THR A 220 -3.62 34.36 -51.57
CA THR A 220 -3.85 34.23 -53.00
C THR A 220 -4.75 35.37 -53.47
N MET A 221 -4.27 36.19 -54.36
CA MET A 221 -5.06 37.24 -55.00
C MET A 221 -5.74 36.67 -56.25
N GLU A 222 -6.88 35.98 -56.06
CA GLU A 222 -7.70 35.55 -57.22
C GLU A 222 -8.29 36.79 -57.92
N GLY A 223 -8.01 36.92 -59.21
CA GLY A 223 -8.59 37.97 -60.07
C GLY A 223 -7.89 39.31 -60.05
N ALA A 224 -6.75 39.47 -59.33
CA ALA A 224 -5.96 40.69 -59.40
C ALA A 224 -5.05 40.66 -60.64
N SER A 225 -5.25 41.63 -61.54
CA SER A 225 -4.34 41.91 -62.66
C SER A 225 -3.64 43.24 -62.40
N LEU A 226 -2.33 43.28 -62.63
CA LEU A 226 -1.60 44.53 -62.73
C LEU A 226 -1.67 45.04 -64.20
N GLU A 227 -2.40 46.13 -64.44
CA GLU A 227 -2.35 46.83 -65.72
C GLU A 227 -1.25 47.89 -65.66
N ALA A 228 -0.28 47.78 -66.56
CA ALA A 228 0.72 48.84 -66.71
C ALA A 228 0.05 50.00 -67.44
N ALA A 229 -0.06 51.18 -66.79
CA ALA A 229 -0.45 52.43 -67.40
C ALA A 229 0.73 52.89 -68.24
N GLY A 230 0.50 53.00 -69.60
CA GLY A 230 1.41 53.61 -70.57
C GLY A 230 1.29 55.13 -70.63
#